data_5472b3a70a02a589cdeade58148837b6
#
_entry.id   5472b3a70a02a589cdeade58148837b6
#
_cell.length_a   1.000
_cell.length_b   1.000
_cell.length_c   1.000
_cell.angle_alpha   90.00
_cell.angle_beta   90.00
_cell.angle_gamma   90.00
#
_symmetry.space_group_name_H-M   'P 1'
#
loop_
_entity.id
_entity.type
_entity.pdbx_description
1 polymer ?
#
loop_
_entity_poly.entity_id
_entity_poly.type
_entity_poly.pdbx_seq_one_letter_code
_entity_poly.pdbx_strand_id
1 'polypeptide(L)'
;MKILELFCGLGGWSKGFHDIFPEAEFSGVDIKDLGYPYNFIKADLHDWIPDQKYDIVLASPPCNQFTQITRNTGQFHYSERMGLALVYRTFYLIEKIKPKFWVLENVGGLAEFLPPPKEIVAYNTAKRGKKAYLWGNFKPLGFFEESINYNPCWSKGYHGRKGYDKNSRINWATPKERLQRAEIPLALSHQMAKRMSEEMCVVSE
;
A
#
# COMPACT_ATOMS: atom_id res chain seq x y z
N MET A 1 14.58 -4.68 16.66
CA MET A 1 14.31 -4.41 15.23
C MET A 1 13.37 -3.23 15.13
N LYS A 2 13.61 -2.29 14.19
CA LYS A 2 12.79 -1.09 14.01
C LYS A 2 12.11 -1.13 12.64
N ILE A 3 10.80 -0.93 12.62
CA ILE A 3 9.96 -0.97 11.42
C ILE A 3 9.29 0.39 11.24
N LEU A 4 9.41 0.95 10.04
CA LEU A 4 8.83 2.23 9.67
C LEU A 4 7.71 2.02 8.65
N GLU A 5 6.54 2.58 8.91
CA GLU A 5 5.44 2.66 7.94
C GLU A 5 5.26 4.10 7.47
N LEU A 6 5.54 4.37 6.21
CA LEU A 6 5.32 5.67 5.56
C LEU A 6 3.90 5.71 4.98
N PHE A 7 3.21 6.83 5.14
CA PHE A 7 1.78 6.98 4.84
C PHE A 7 0.93 5.98 5.62
N CYS A 8 1.20 5.90 6.92
CA CYS A 8 0.76 4.80 7.77
C CYS A 8 -0.76 4.70 7.97
N GLY A 9 -1.49 5.80 7.83
CA GLY A 9 -2.94 5.79 7.96
C GLY A 9 -3.42 5.09 9.23
N LEU A 10 -4.13 3.96 9.07
CA LEU A 10 -4.63 3.10 10.16
C LEU A 10 -3.65 1.98 10.54
N GLY A 11 -2.46 1.92 9.97
CA GLY A 11 -1.46 0.89 10.25
C GLY A 11 -1.72 -0.45 9.56
N GLY A 12 -2.16 -0.42 8.33
CA GLY A 12 -2.51 -1.64 7.59
C GLY A 12 -1.34 -2.60 7.44
N TRP A 13 -0.14 -2.10 7.16
CA TRP A 13 1.07 -2.91 7.15
C TRP A 13 1.51 -3.31 8.56
N SER A 14 1.62 -2.35 9.46
CA SER A 14 2.16 -2.59 10.80
C SER A 14 1.39 -3.62 11.59
N LYS A 15 0.06 -3.72 11.43
CA LYS A 15 -0.76 -4.72 12.12
C LYS A 15 -0.34 -6.16 11.81
N GLY A 16 -0.19 -6.51 10.54
CA GLY A 16 0.22 -7.86 10.15
C GLY A 16 1.71 -8.13 10.41
N PHE A 17 2.55 -7.09 10.35
CA PHE A 17 3.94 -7.22 10.74
C PHE A 17 4.10 -7.43 12.24
N HIS A 18 3.28 -6.81 13.07
CA HIS A 18 3.32 -7.00 14.52
C HIS A 18 2.99 -8.43 14.93
N ASP A 19 2.12 -9.13 14.19
CA ASP A 19 1.80 -10.54 14.48
C ASP A 19 3.03 -11.46 14.30
N ILE A 20 3.97 -11.11 13.41
CA ILE A 20 5.19 -11.89 13.14
C ILE A 20 6.39 -11.36 13.95
N PHE A 21 6.41 -10.06 14.20
CA PHE A 21 7.51 -9.38 14.90
C PHE A 21 7.00 -8.62 16.12
N PRO A 22 6.44 -9.29 17.15
CA PRO A 22 5.80 -8.63 18.28
C PRO A 22 6.77 -7.77 19.11
N GLU A 23 8.07 -8.11 19.11
CA GLU A 23 9.11 -7.38 19.83
C GLU A 23 9.74 -6.24 19.01
N ALA A 24 9.23 -5.97 17.79
CA ALA A 24 9.74 -4.87 17.00
C ALA A 24 9.13 -3.53 17.44
N GLU A 25 9.93 -2.47 17.30
CA GLU A 25 9.49 -1.10 17.51
C GLU A 25 8.87 -0.59 16.18
N PHE A 26 7.59 -0.24 16.23
CA PHE A 26 6.88 0.29 15.07
C PHE A 26 6.74 1.80 15.14
N SER A 27 7.10 2.49 14.07
CA SER A 27 6.87 3.92 13.88
C SER A 27 6.09 4.15 12.59
N GLY A 28 5.05 4.97 12.65
CA GLY A 28 4.26 5.36 11.49
C GLY A 28 4.35 6.86 11.25
N VAL A 29 4.55 7.26 9.99
CA VAL A 29 4.58 8.67 9.59
C VAL A 29 3.41 8.96 8.65
N ASP A 30 2.62 9.97 9.00
CA ASP A 30 1.55 10.47 8.14
C ASP A 30 1.28 11.96 8.45
N ILE A 31 0.72 12.66 7.48
CA ILE A 31 0.32 14.08 7.65
C ILE A 31 -0.91 14.20 8.56
N LYS A 32 -1.71 13.14 8.69
CA LYS A 32 -2.92 13.09 9.51
C LYS A 32 -2.87 11.91 10.48
N ASP A 33 -3.13 12.19 11.73
CA ASP A 33 -3.41 11.12 12.68
C ASP A 33 -4.80 10.52 12.40
N LEU A 34 -4.80 9.27 11.96
CA LEU A 34 -6.01 8.49 11.68
C LEU A 34 -6.22 7.38 12.71
N GLY A 35 -5.44 7.36 13.80
CA GLY A 35 -5.47 6.33 14.83
C GLY A 35 -4.48 5.21 14.56
N TYR A 36 -3.26 5.55 14.16
CA TYR A 36 -2.18 4.59 14.04
C TYR A 36 -1.90 3.94 15.41
N PRO A 37 -1.84 2.59 15.51
CA PRO A 37 -1.87 1.92 16.81
C PRO A 37 -0.53 1.89 17.57
N TYR A 38 0.56 2.35 16.96
CA TYR A 38 1.91 2.34 17.54
C TYR A 38 2.49 3.77 17.66
N ASN A 39 3.81 3.93 17.63
CA ASN A 39 4.43 5.25 17.69
C ASN A 39 4.11 6.06 16.42
N PHE A 40 3.32 7.13 16.58
CA PHE A 40 2.89 7.98 15.48
C PHE A 40 3.71 9.26 15.40
N ILE A 41 4.23 9.54 14.21
CA ILE A 41 4.96 10.76 13.87
C ILE A 41 4.11 11.57 12.89
N LYS A 42 3.54 12.68 13.36
CA LYS A 42 2.78 13.59 12.51
C LYS A 42 3.75 14.45 11.71
N ALA A 43 3.88 14.19 10.41
CA ALA A 43 4.76 14.96 9.53
C ALA A 43 4.29 14.92 8.07
N ASP A 44 4.66 15.96 7.31
CA ASP A 44 4.57 15.93 5.85
C ASP A 44 5.81 15.20 5.32
N LEU A 45 5.58 14.12 4.60
CA LEU A 45 6.65 13.31 4.02
C LEU A 45 7.45 14.04 2.92
N HIS A 46 6.97 15.15 2.39
CA HIS A 46 7.77 16.01 1.51
C HIS A 46 9.01 16.57 2.23
N ASP A 47 8.88 16.92 3.49
CA ASP A 47 9.93 17.60 4.27
C ASP A 47 10.53 16.72 5.35
N TRP A 48 9.81 15.69 5.80
CA TRP A 48 10.24 14.83 6.89
C TRP A 48 11.53 14.06 6.55
N ILE A 49 12.47 14.07 7.49
CA ILE A 49 13.73 13.31 7.43
C ILE A 49 13.77 12.37 8.64
N PRO A 50 14.11 11.09 8.45
CA PRO A 50 14.28 10.18 9.57
C PRO A 50 15.46 10.58 10.45
N ASP A 51 15.26 10.55 11.77
CA ASP A 51 16.26 10.83 12.81
C ASP A 51 17.00 9.58 13.27
N GLN A 52 16.57 8.41 12.81
CA GLN A 52 17.14 7.12 13.15
C GLN A 52 17.13 6.15 11.96
N LYS A 53 17.80 5.01 12.13
CA LYS A 53 17.77 3.91 11.16
C LYS A 53 16.58 3.00 11.44
N TYR A 54 16.07 2.39 10.37
CA TYR A 54 15.03 1.38 10.43
C TYR A 54 15.49 0.15 9.65
N ASP A 55 15.14 -1.03 10.14
CA ASP A 55 15.49 -2.31 9.52
C ASP A 55 14.56 -2.63 8.36
N ILE A 56 13.28 -2.26 8.48
CA ILE A 56 12.24 -2.48 7.47
C ILE A 56 11.52 -1.15 7.20
N VAL A 57 11.24 -0.86 5.93
CA VAL A 57 10.41 0.25 5.50
C VAL A 57 9.21 -0.26 4.70
N LEU A 58 8.02 0.09 5.15
CA LEU A 58 6.73 -0.22 4.53
C LEU A 58 6.13 1.08 4.03
N ALA A 59 5.64 1.13 2.80
CA ALA A 59 5.13 2.36 2.24
C ALA A 59 3.92 2.14 1.33
N SER A 60 2.89 2.96 1.49
CA SER A 60 1.73 3.02 0.60
C SER A 60 1.40 4.46 0.25
N PRO A 61 2.21 5.09 -0.64
CA PRO A 61 1.96 6.47 -1.03
C PRO A 61 0.57 6.64 -1.68
N PRO A 62 -0.05 7.82 -1.57
CA PRO A 62 -1.39 8.06 -2.09
C PRO A 62 -1.56 7.60 -3.54
N CYS A 63 -2.53 6.71 -3.77
CA CYS A 63 -2.76 6.09 -5.07
C CYS A 63 -3.81 6.79 -5.94
N ASN A 64 -4.50 7.81 -5.41
CA ASN A 64 -5.61 8.48 -6.08
C ASN A 64 -5.24 9.02 -7.46
N GLN A 65 -4.00 9.47 -7.63
CA GLN A 65 -3.47 10.03 -8.87
C GLN A 65 -3.25 8.99 -9.97
N PHE A 66 -3.15 7.71 -9.60
CA PHE A 66 -2.83 6.61 -10.52
C PHE A 66 -4.02 5.69 -10.80
N THR A 67 -5.22 6.00 -10.28
CA THR A 67 -6.40 5.19 -10.53
C THR A 67 -6.99 5.46 -11.91
N GLN A 68 -7.60 4.44 -12.54
CA GLN A 68 -8.28 4.59 -13.84
C GLN A 68 -9.44 5.60 -13.80
N ILE A 69 -10.11 5.73 -12.65
CA ILE A 69 -11.20 6.72 -12.48
C ILE A 69 -10.66 8.12 -12.67
N THR A 70 -9.50 8.39 -12.13
CA THR A 70 -8.80 9.66 -12.21
C THR A 70 -8.40 10.01 -13.64
N ARG A 71 -7.93 9.01 -14.40
CA ARG A 71 -7.51 9.16 -15.81
C ARG A 71 -8.68 9.47 -16.74
N ASN A 72 -9.83 8.82 -16.54
CA ASN A 72 -10.98 8.95 -17.41
C ASN A 72 -11.75 10.28 -17.27
N THR A 73 -11.52 11.02 -16.19
CA THR A 73 -12.23 12.29 -15.91
C THR A 73 -11.51 13.54 -16.41
N GLY A 74 -10.31 13.40 -16.97
CA GLY A 74 -9.51 14.53 -17.50
C GLY A 74 -9.07 15.57 -16.45
N GLN A 75 -9.46 15.41 -15.21
CA GLN A 75 -9.25 16.37 -14.12
C GLN A 75 -7.84 16.30 -13.49
N PHE A 76 -6.94 15.42 -13.96
CA PHE A 76 -5.83 14.99 -13.12
C PHE A 76 -4.40 15.04 -13.69
N HIS A 77 -4.16 15.66 -14.85
CA HIS A 77 -2.78 15.81 -15.34
C HIS A 77 -1.85 16.58 -14.38
N TYR A 78 -2.43 17.46 -13.55
CA TYR A 78 -1.65 18.16 -12.51
C TYR A 78 -1.39 17.25 -11.29
N SER A 79 -2.29 16.36 -10.97
CA SER A 79 -2.19 15.50 -9.77
C SER A 79 -1.23 14.33 -9.93
N GLU A 80 -1.00 13.81 -11.15
CA GLU A 80 -0.01 12.75 -11.39
C GLU A 80 1.39 13.20 -10.99
N ARG A 81 1.78 14.44 -11.30
CA ARG A 81 3.08 15.00 -10.89
C ARG A 81 3.21 15.07 -9.36
N MET A 82 2.15 15.45 -8.66
CA MET A 82 2.15 15.50 -7.19
C MET A 82 2.22 14.09 -6.59
N GLY A 83 1.51 13.12 -7.17
CA GLY A 83 1.59 11.72 -6.78
C GLY A 83 2.99 11.14 -6.99
N LEU A 84 3.61 11.39 -8.13
CA LEU A 84 4.98 10.96 -8.44
C LEU A 84 6.00 11.63 -7.51
N ALA A 85 5.81 12.89 -7.12
CA ALA A 85 6.70 13.55 -6.17
C ALA A 85 6.77 12.79 -4.83
N LEU A 86 5.63 12.35 -4.31
CA LEU A 86 5.59 11.53 -3.09
C LEU A 86 6.20 10.13 -3.28
N VAL A 87 5.99 9.50 -4.43
CA VAL A 87 6.62 8.22 -4.76
C VAL A 87 8.15 8.36 -4.83
N TYR A 88 8.67 9.36 -5.54
CA TYR A 88 10.11 9.62 -5.61
C TYR A 88 10.67 10.02 -4.24
N ARG A 89 9.90 10.76 -3.45
CA ARG A 89 10.29 11.07 -2.07
C ARG A 89 10.37 9.81 -1.22
N THR A 90 9.48 8.85 -1.42
CA THR A 90 9.55 7.54 -0.75
C THR A 90 10.86 6.80 -1.10
N PHE A 91 11.23 6.73 -2.37
CA PHE A 91 12.51 6.13 -2.77
C PHE A 91 13.71 6.88 -2.20
N TYR A 92 13.69 8.21 -2.16
CA TYR A 92 14.73 9.01 -1.52
C TYR A 92 14.87 8.66 -0.03
N LEU A 93 13.77 8.50 0.70
CA LEU A 93 13.78 8.12 2.11
C LEU A 93 14.32 6.70 2.30
N ILE A 94 13.92 5.76 1.46
CA ILE A 94 14.46 4.38 1.46
C ILE A 94 15.98 4.40 1.24
N GLU A 95 16.47 5.18 0.28
CA GLU A 95 17.91 5.31 0.01
C GLU A 95 18.67 5.95 1.17
N LYS A 96 18.06 6.90 1.87
CA LYS A 96 18.63 7.53 3.06
C LYS A 96 18.68 6.59 4.27
N ILE A 97 17.60 5.83 4.50
CA ILE A 97 17.47 4.89 5.62
C ILE A 97 18.37 3.67 5.39
N LYS A 98 18.45 3.19 4.14
CA LYS A 98 19.10 1.94 3.73
C LYS A 98 18.62 0.74 4.55
N PRO A 99 17.30 0.48 4.58
CA PRO A 99 16.74 -0.61 5.35
C PRO A 99 17.20 -1.96 4.76
N LYS A 100 17.19 -3.00 5.59
CA LYS A 100 17.43 -4.37 5.14
C LYS A 100 16.34 -4.85 4.16
N PHE A 101 15.09 -4.51 4.46
CA PHE A 101 13.94 -4.80 3.59
C PHE A 101 13.05 -3.56 3.43
N TRP A 102 12.44 -3.48 2.24
CA TRP A 102 11.42 -2.47 1.99
C TRP A 102 10.37 -2.99 1.01
N VAL A 103 9.16 -2.47 1.15
CA VAL A 103 8.06 -2.67 0.21
C VAL A 103 7.32 -1.35 -0.01
N LEU A 104 7.03 -1.06 -1.27
CA LEU A 104 6.13 0.01 -1.69
C LEU A 104 4.93 -0.62 -2.39
N GLU A 105 3.74 -0.31 -1.92
CA GLU A 105 2.48 -0.73 -2.52
C GLU A 105 1.81 0.44 -3.25
N ASN A 106 1.19 0.13 -4.39
CA ASN A 106 0.31 1.07 -5.08
C ASN A 106 -0.63 0.34 -6.05
N VAL A 107 -1.41 1.11 -6.80
CA VAL A 107 -2.27 0.60 -7.88
C VAL A 107 -1.53 0.46 -9.20
N GLY A 108 -2.10 -0.32 -10.14
CA GLY A 108 -1.46 -0.63 -11.43
C GLY A 108 -1.10 0.59 -12.29
N GLY A 109 -1.80 1.71 -12.14
CA GLY A 109 -1.47 2.93 -12.88
C GLY A 109 -0.10 3.50 -12.57
N LEU A 110 0.48 3.22 -11.39
CA LEU A 110 1.85 3.63 -11.08
C LEU A 110 2.89 2.85 -11.88
N ALA A 111 2.58 1.62 -12.32
CA ALA A 111 3.51 0.80 -13.11
C ALA A 111 3.85 1.39 -14.49
N GLU A 112 3.14 2.42 -14.94
CA GLU A 112 3.47 3.14 -16.18
C GLU A 112 4.64 4.12 -16.00
N PHE A 113 4.96 4.48 -14.76
CA PHE A 113 5.99 5.45 -14.40
C PHE A 113 7.21 4.83 -13.71
N LEU A 114 7.12 3.58 -13.31
CA LEU A 114 8.17 2.85 -12.61
C LEU A 114 8.57 1.58 -13.37
N PRO A 115 9.75 1.00 -13.10
CA PRO A 115 10.06 -0.35 -13.54
C PRO A 115 8.96 -1.35 -13.16
N PRO A 116 8.85 -2.50 -13.84
CA PRO A 116 7.85 -3.50 -13.50
C PRO A 116 7.84 -3.81 -12.00
N PRO A 117 6.66 -3.95 -11.38
CA PRO A 117 6.56 -4.32 -9.98
C PRO A 117 7.21 -5.68 -9.73
N LYS A 118 7.76 -5.87 -8.55
CA LYS A 118 8.33 -7.14 -8.11
C LYS A 118 7.28 -8.23 -8.06
N GLU A 119 6.05 -7.85 -7.68
CA GLU A 119 4.91 -8.76 -7.60
C GLU A 119 3.57 -8.02 -7.73
N ILE A 120 2.57 -8.74 -8.22
CA ILE A 120 1.18 -8.26 -8.29
C ILE A 120 0.31 -9.25 -7.53
N VAL A 121 -0.24 -8.83 -6.40
CA VAL A 121 -1.11 -9.65 -5.55
C VAL A 121 -2.56 -9.28 -5.78
N ALA A 122 -3.37 -10.27 -6.20
CA ALA A 122 -4.80 -10.11 -6.30
C ALA A 122 -5.46 -10.51 -4.98
N TYR A 123 -6.34 -9.67 -4.46
CA TYR A 123 -7.10 -9.95 -3.25
C TYR A 123 -8.53 -9.42 -3.35
N ASN A 124 -9.43 -10.07 -2.62
CA ASN A 124 -10.83 -9.66 -2.57
C ASN A 124 -11.08 -8.74 -1.36
N THR A 125 -11.84 -7.71 -1.60
CA THR A 125 -12.50 -6.98 -0.53
C THR A 125 -13.97 -7.40 -0.46
N ALA A 126 -14.67 -7.10 0.62
CA ALA A 126 -16.09 -7.42 0.77
C ALA A 126 -16.97 -6.99 -0.41
N LYS A 127 -16.52 -6.06 -1.24
CA LYS A 127 -17.31 -5.49 -2.34
C LYS A 127 -16.73 -5.73 -3.75
N ARG A 128 -15.43 -6.02 -3.89
CA ARG A 128 -14.76 -6.22 -5.20
C ARG A 128 -13.34 -6.75 -5.04
N GLY A 129 -12.84 -7.41 -6.08
CA GLY A 129 -11.43 -7.73 -6.21
C GLY A 129 -10.57 -6.47 -6.38
N LYS A 130 -9.38 -6.49 -5.80
CA LYS A 130 -8.36 -5.48 -5.95
C LYS A 130 -7.03 -6.14 -6.33
N LYS A 131 -6.09 -5.34 -6.83
CA LYS A 131 -4.71 -5.74 -7.04
C LYS A 131 -3.80 -4.76 -6.34
N ALA A 132 -2.88 -5.27 -5.53
CA ALA A 132 -1.74 -4.53 -5.02
C ALA A 132 -0.56 -4.78 -5.96
N TYR A 133 0.09 -3.72 -6.37
CA TYR A 133 1.33 -3.75 -7.13
C TYR A 133 2.46 -3.41 -6.16
N LEU A 134 3.43 -4.32 -6.04
CA LEU A 134 4.46 -4.28 -5.02
C LEU A 134 5.84 -4.08 -5.64
N TRP A 135 6.55 -3.08 -5.20
CA TRP A 135 7.97 -2.84 -5.47
C TRP A 135 8.76 -3.05 -4.20
N GLY A 136 9.97 -3.60 -4.28
CA GLY A 136 10.76 -3.85 -3.09
C GLY A 136 11.97 -4.74 -3.32
N ASN A 137 12.70 -5.01 -2.26
CA ASN A 137 13.85 -5.92 -2.26
C ASN A 137 13.57 -7.27 -1.56
N PHE A 138 12.29 -7.63 -1.42
CA PHE A 138 11.84 -8.91 -0.88
C PHE A 138 11.82 -10.01 -1.96
N LYS A 139 11.86 -11.29 -1.57
CA LYS A 139 11.57 -12.41 -2.48
C LYS A 139 10.08 -12.51 -2.75
N PRO A 140 9.65 -12.96 -3.96
CA PRO A 140 8.23 -13.15 -4.27
C PRO A 140 7.49 -13.94 -3.19
N LEU A 141 6.24 -13.54 -2.91
CA LEU A 141 5.42 -14.16 -1.86
C LEU A 141 5.00 -15.60 -2.18
N GLY A 142 5.05 -15.96 -3.47
CA GLY A 142 4.58 -17.26 -3.93
C GLY A 142 3.05 -17.33 -4.01
N PHE A 143 2.49 -18.54 -4.02
CA PHE A 143 1.04 -18.70 -4.04
C PHE A 143 0.42 -18.19 -2.75
N PHE A 144 -0.56 -17.33 -2.89
CA PHE A 144 -1.43 -16.89 -1.81
C PHE A 144 -2.39 -18.05 -1.50
N GLU A 145 -2.12 -18.87 -0.47
CA GLU A 145 -3.00 -19.98 -0.08
C GLU A 145 -4.39 -19.52 0.38
N GLU A 146 -4.49 -18.34 0.93
CA GLU A 146 -5.74 -17.61 1.08
C GLU A 146 -6.11 -16.86 -0.20
N SER A 147 -5.98 -17.48 -1.36
CA SER A 147 -6.76 -17.05 -2.51
C SER A 147 -8.23 -17.24 -2.13
N ILE A 148 -8.56 -16.46 -1.20
CA ILE A 148 -9.75 -15.70 -1.01
C ILE A 148 -10.61 -16.00 -2.22
N ASN A 149 -11.68 -16.69 -2.00
CA ASN A 149 -12.72 -17.01 -2.97
C ASN A 149 -12.71 -16.01 -4.12
N TYR A 150 -11.85 -16.27 -5.11
CA TYR A 150 -11.86 -15.58 -6.38
C TYR A 150 -13.17 -15.98 -7.05
N ASN A 151 -14.20 -15.25 -6.66
CA ASN A 151 -15.44 -15.31 -7.42
C ASN A 151 -15.18 -14.54 -8.72
N PRO A 152 -15.01 -15.24 -9.85
CA PRO A 152 -14.65 -14.62 -11.13
C PRO A 152 -15.85 -13.87 -11.71
N CYS A 153 -16.46 -12.97 -10.96
CA CYS A 153 -17.50 -12.10 -11.52
C CYS A 153 -16.95 -11.18 -12.63
N TRP A 154 -15.65 -11.22 -12.89
CA TRP A 154 -14.99 -10.59 -14.04
C TRP A 154 -15.11 -11.37 -15.34
N SER A 155 -15.46 -12.68 -15.30
CA SER A 155 -15.68 -13.49 -16.51
C SER A 155 -17.02 -13.23 -17.19
N LYS A 156 -17.98 -12.62 -16.49
CA LYS A 156 -19.22 -12.12 -17.09
C LYS A 156 -19.02 -10.65 -17.40
N GLY A 157 -18.66 -10.38 -18.66
CA GLY A 157 -18.34 -9.08 -19.21
C GLY A 157 -19.06 -7.94 -18.49
N TYR A 158 -18.32 -6.88 -18.27
CA TYR A 158 -18.84 -5.59 -17.82
C TYR A 158 -19.75 -5.01 -18.91
N HIS A 159 -20.82 -5.74 -19.22
CA HIS A 159 -21.89 -5.26 -20.07
C HIS A 159 -22.59 -4.17 -19.26
N GLY A 160 -22.41 -2.96 -19.74
CA GLY A 160 -22.87 -1.73 -19.15
C GLY A 160 -24.14 -1.89 -18.32
N ARG A 161 -24.08 -1.47 -17.08
CA ARG A 161 -25.29 -1.25 -16.30
C ARG A 161 -26.21 -0.37 -17.12
N LYS A 162 -27.27 -0.97 -17.71
CA LYS A 162 -28.44 -0.23 -18.14
C LYS A 162 -28.91 0.55 -16.90
N GLY A 163 -28.85 1.88 -16.96
CA GLY A 163 -29.30 2.73 -15.87
C GLY A 163 -28.20 3.50 -15.15
N TYR A 164 -27.11 3.86 -15.82
CA TYR A 164 -26.23 4.90 -15.27
C TYR A 164 -26.94 6.26 -15.42
N ASP A 165 -27.71 6.59 -14.40
CA ASP A 165 -28.27 7.94 -14.26
C ASP A 165 -27.10 8.89 -14.05
N LYS A 166 -26.81 9.74 -15.05
CA LYS A 166 -25.79 10.79 -14.97
C LYS A 166 -26.06 11.78 -13.83
N ASN A 167 -27.25 11.77 -13.26
CA ASN A 167 -27.69 12.61 -12.13
C ASN A 167 -27.68 11.85 -10.79
N SER A 168 -27.46 10.53 -10.76
CA SER A 168 -27.22 9.86 -9.51
C SER A 168 -25.94 10.42 -8.93
N ARG A 169 -26.07 11.29 -7.94
CA ARG A 169 -24.95 11.71 -7.07
C ARG A 169 -24.29 10.42 -6.63
N ILE A 170 -23.09 10.16 -7.13
CA ILE A 170 -22.28 9.01 -6.75
C ILE A 170 -22.27 9.05 -5.23
N ASN A 171 -22.90 8.07 -4.62
CA ASN A 171 -23.00 7.98 -3.17
C ASN A 171 -21.60 7.63 -2.67
N TRP A 172 -20.81 8.69 -2.45
CA TRP A 172 -19.42 8.59 -2.05
C TRP A 172 -19.39 7.88 -0.70
N ALA A 173 -18.63 6.81 -0.63
CA ALA A 173 -18.35 6.15 0.62
C ALA A 173 -18.03 7.18 1.71
N THR A 174 -18.53 6.97 2.90
CA THR A 174 -18.21 7.83 4.05
C THR A 174 -16.69 7.94 4.20
N PRO A 175 -16.17 8.99 4.85
CA PRO A 175 -14.73 9.09 5.12
C PRO A 175 -14.16 7.81 5.75
N LYS A 176 -14.88 7.19 6.69
CA LYS A 176 -14.52 5.93 7.34
C LYS A 176 -14.41 4.77 6.33
N GLU A 177 -15.39 4.61 5.44
CA GLU A 177 -15.34 3.56 4.40
C GLU A 177 -14.24 3.80 3.37
N ARG A 178 -13.88 5.07 3.08
CA ARG A 178 -12.75 5.39 2.21
C ARG A 178 -11.42 5.00 2.84
N LEU A 179 -11.24 5.27 4.13
CA LEU A 179 -10.07 4.86 4.89
C LEU A 179 -9.92 3.34 4.91
N GLN A 180 -10.99 2.61 5.25
CA GLN A 180 -10.97 1.15 5.24
C GLN A 180 -10.69 0.54 3.86
N ARG A 181 -11.08 1.21 2.77
CA ARG A 181 -10.78 0.76 1.41
C ARG A 181 -9.33 1.02 0.98
N ALA A 182 -8.68 1.98 1.61
CA ALA A 182 -7.27 2.30 1.35
C ALA A 182 -6.30 1.50 2.23
N GLU A 183 -6.82 0.82 3.26
CA GLU A 183 -6.01 0.02 4.17
C GLU A 183 -5.45 -1.23 3.46
N ILE A 184 -4.20 -1.53 3.74
CA ILE A 184 -3.56 -2.79 3.30
C ILE A 184 -4.27 -3.95 4.00
N PRO A 185 -4.68 -5.00 3.26
CA PRO A 185 -5.29 -6.17 3.86
C PRO A 185 -4.36 -6.85 4.86
N LEU A 186 -4.89 -7.24 6.02
CA LEU A 186 -4.13 -7.92 7.06
C LEU A 186 -3.42 -9.17 6.53
N ALA A 187 -4.10 -9.98 5.71
CA ALA A 187 -3.53 -11.17 5.09
C ALA A 187 -2.30 -10.86 4.21
N LEU A 188 -2.34 -9.78 3.41
CA LEU A 188 -1.20 -9.38 2.60
C LEU A 188 -0.04 -8.91 3.47
N SER A 189 -0.31 -8.09 4.49
CA SER A 189 0.69 -7.62 5.44
C SER A 189 1.35 -8.78 6.18
N HIS A 190 0.55 -9.69 6.72
CA HIS A 190 1.01 -10.87 7.44
C HIS A 190 1.90 -11.77 6.58
N GLN A 191 1.51 -12.04 5.33
CA GLN A 191 2.30 -12.88 4.44
C GLN A 191 3.61 -12.20 4.02
N MET A 192 3.61 -10.89 3.80
CA MET A 192 4.83 -10.14 3.53
C MET A 192 5.79 -10.20 4.73
N ALA A 193 5.28 -10.01 5.95
CA ALA A 193 6.06 -10.11 7.17
C ALA A 193 6.68 -11.51 7.33
N LYS A 194 5.90 -12.56 7.10
CA LYS A 194 6.37 -13.95 7.15
C LYS A 194 7.49 -14.18 6.13
N ARG A 195 7.32 -13.72 4.89
CA ARG A 195 8.35 -13.85 3.84
C ARG A 195 9.65 -13.16 4.24
N MET A 196 9.58 -11.92 4.75
CA MET A 196 10.76 -11.20 5.20
C MET A 196 11.43 -11.87 6.42
N SER A 197 10.65 -12.46 7.34
CA SER A 197 11.18 -13.25 8.46
C SER A 197 11.98 -14.45 7.98
N GLU A 198 11.45 -15.22 7.03
CA GLU A 198 12.14 -16.36 6.42
C GLU A 198 13.47 -15.94 5.78
N GLU A 199 13.50 -14.80 5.09
CA GLU A 199 14.73 -14.27 4.47
C GLU A 199 15.76 -13.79 5.51
N MET A 200 15.31 -13.30 6.66
CA MET A 200 16.21 -12.93 7.75
C MET A 200 16.92 -14.14 8.37
N CYS A 201 16.22 -15.25 8.51
CA CYS A 201 16.78 -16.48 9.10
C CYS A 201 17.88 -17.08 8.20
N VAL A 202 17.73 -17.01 6.88
CA VAL A 202 18.73 -17.59 5.93
C VAL A 202 20.05 -16.81 5.90
N VAL A 203 20.07 -15.54 6.27
CA VAL A 203 21.27 -14.67 6.24
C VAL A 203 22.10 -14.81 7.53
N SER A 204 21.59 -15.48 8.56
CA SER A 204 22.26 -15.67 9.86
C SER A 204 23.02 -17.00 9.98
N GLU A 205 23.04 -17.83 8.93
CA GLU A 205 23.87 -19.02 8.77
C GLU A 205 25.06 -18.73 7.84
#